data_cd08d49053aacca8bcb1c0baca460d4d
#
_entry.id   cd08d49053aacca8bcb1c0baca460d4d
#
_cell.length_a   1.000
_cell.length_b   1.000
_cell.length_c   1.000
_cell.angle_alpha   90.00
_cell.angle_beta   90.00
_cell.angle_gamma   90.00
#
_symmetry.space_group_name_H-M   'P 1'
#
loop_
_entity.id
_entity.type
_entity.pdbx_description
1 polymer ?
#
loop_
_entity_poly.entity_id
_entity_poly.type
_entity_poly.pdbx_seq_one_letter_code
_entity_poly.pdbx_strand_id
1 'polypeptide(L)'
;PPIPVTPAAVPLLAEGARIERYLNADRNRAFAIGRNKTDSWASGDSDAEAIRRALQSCGHLSGRPCFIYALGDQVLVRVPQKFRPADVFTPQDLPDLTPAQREAAERYLVADDWRAIAVARNGRIGIASGSASEDAAVEIALRECARAGGSECAVSAVGPFLVTRN
;
A
#
# COMPACT_ATOMS: atom_id res chain seq x y z
N PRO A 1 11.01 -14.39 8.42
CA PRO A 1 12.32 -13.93 7.96
C PRO A 1 12.17 -12.75 7.02
N PRO A 2 13.14 -11.82 7.03
CA PRO A 2 13.09 -10.65 6.15
C PRO A 2 13.12 -11.08 4.68
N ILE A 3 12.34 -10.40 3.85
CA ILE A 3 12.28 -10.66 2.41
C ILE A 3 13.32 -9.75 1.73
N PRO A 4 14.31 -10.30 1.01
CA PRO A 4 15.27 -9.47 0.31
C PRO A 4 14.63 -8.73 -0.87
N VAL A 5 15.09 -7.51 -1.14
CA VAL A 5 14.65 -6.74 -2.31
C VAL A 5 15.30 -7.32 -3.55
N THR A 6 14.48 -7.73 -4.51
CA THR A 6 14.94 -8.15 -5.84
C THR A 6 14.15 -7.39 -6.91
N PRO A 7 14.74 -7.11 -8.09
CA PRO A 7 14.03 -6.37 -9.14
C PRO A 7 12.70 -7.01 -9.53
N ALA A 8 12.63 -8.34 -9.55
CA ALA A 8 11.41 -9.08 -9.92
C ALA A 8 10.33 -9.04 -8.85
N ALA A 9 10.66 -8.71 -7.60
CA ALA A 9 9.71 -8.72 -6.48
C ALA A 9 9.03 -7.37 -6.24
N VAL A 10 9.47 -6.30 -6.91
CA VAL A 10 8.91 -4.95 -6.69
C VAL A 10 7.67 -4.78 -7.57
N PRO A 11 6.47 -4.64 -6.98
CA PRO A 11 5.25 -4.44 -7.76
C PRO A 11 5.18 -3.03 -8.32
N LEU A 12 4.38 -2.84 -9.36
CA LEU A 12 4.03 -1.53 -9.92
C LEU A 12 5.21 -0.70 -10.44
N LEU A 13 6.34 -1.32 -10.77
CA LEU A 13 7.46 -0.61 -11.40
C LEU A 13 7.17 -0.31 -12.86
N ALA A 14 7.44 0.93 -13.26
CA ALA A 14 7.42 1.32 -14.66
C ALA A 14 8.67 0.81 -15.38
N GLU A 15 9.84 0.91 -14.73
CA GLU A 15 11.14 0.52 -15.26
C GLU A 15 12.04 -0.07 -14.19
N GLY A 16 12.79 -1.13 -14.52
CA GLY A 16 13.69 -1.81 -13.57
C GLY A 16 14.95 -1.03 -13.19
N ALA A 17 15.36 -0.04 -13.98
CA ALA A 17 16.64 0.65 -13.81
C ALA A 17 16.78 1.41 -12.46
N ARG A 18 15.69 1.91 -11.90
CA ARG A 18 15.72 2.61 -10.61
C ARG A 18 15.98 1.68 -9.45
N ILE A 19 15.38 0.50 -9.46
CA ILE A 19 15.62 -0.47 -8.40
C ILE A 19 17.06 -0.97 -8.40
N GLU A 20 17.68 -1.12 -9.56
CA GLU A 20 19.09 -1.50 -9.66
C GLU A 20 19.99 -0.42 -9.05
N ARG A 21 19.74 0.85 -9.32
CA ARG A 21 20.47 1.96 -8.69
C ARG A 21 20.28 1.96 -7.18
N TYR A 22 19.07 1.71 -6.71
CA TYR A 22 18.77 1.58 -5.29
C TYR A 22 19.57 0.45 -4.65
N LEU A 23 19.60 -0.72 -5.28
CA LEU A 23 20.32 -1.89 -4.74
C LEU A 23 21.82 -1.67 -4.63
N ASN A 24 22.39 -0.81 -5.48
CA ASN A 24 23.80 -0.46 -5.50
C ASN A 24 24.16 0.80 -4.70
N ALA A 25 23.18 1.44 -4.10
CA ALA A 25 23.41 2.67 -3.30
C ALA A 25 23.96 2.35 -1.92
N ASP A 26 24.48 3.40 -1.25
CA ASP A 26 24.99 3.32 0.11
C ASP A 26 23.91 2.87 1.11
N ARG A 27 24.37 2.52 2.32
CA ARG A 27 23.50 2.20 3.46
C ARG A 27 22.55 3.36 3.77
N ASN A 28 21.55 3.11 4.62
CA ASN A 28 20.51 4.08 4.95
C ASN A 28 19.80 4.59 3.71
N ARG A 29 19.24 3.67 2.97
CA ARG A 29 18.46 3.96 1.76
C ARG A 29 17.02 3.45 1.90
N ALA A 30 16.08 4.18 1.31
CA ALA A 30 14.67 3.83 1.30
C ALA A 30 14.10 3.93 -0.11
N PHE A 31 13.20 3.01 -0.45
CA PHE A 31 12.51 2.96 -1.72
C PHE A 31 11.02 3.17 -1.51
N ALA A 32 10.45 4.20 -2.13
CA ALA A 32 9.04 4.56 -2.02
C ALA A 32 8.30 4.27 -3.32
N ILE A 33 7.05 3.84 -3.18
CA ILE A 33 6.13 3.62 -4.29
C ILE A 33 4.90 4.51 -4.11
N GLY A 34 4.45 5.08 -5.20
CA GLY A 34 3.27 5.92 -5.27
C GLY A 34 2.36 5.58 -6.44
N ARG A 35 1.34 6.38 -6.60
CA ARG A 35 0.30 6.25 -7.62
C ARG A 35 0.88 6.36 -9.03
N ASN A 36 0.23 5.71 -10.00
CA ASN A 36 0.58 5.74 -11.43
C ASN A 36 2.02 5.25 -11.71
N LYS A 37 2.44 4.18 -11.03
CA LYS A 37 3.78 3.61 -11.15
C LYS A 37 4.90 4.60 -10.81
N THR A 38 4.59 5.57 -9.96
CA THR A 38 5.61 6.47 -9.43
C THR A 38 6.47 5.73 -8.43
N ASP A 39 7.75 5.85 -8.55
CA ASP A 39 8.71 5.37 -7.55
C ASP A 39 9.78 6.44 -7.31
N SER A 40 10.39 6.37 -6.15
CA SER A 40 11.51 7.23 -5.77
C SER A 40 12.33 6.55 -4.70
N TRP A 41 13.62 6.77 -4.72
CA TRP A 41 14.49 6.31 -3.65
C TRP A 41 15.42 7.43 -3.21
N ALA A 42 15.89 7.33 -1.99
CA ALA A 42 16.86 8.26 -1.43
C ALA A 42 17.76 7.54 -0.42
N SER A 43 18.93 8.07 -0.27
CA SER A 43 19.84 7.75 0.83
C SER A 43 19.93 8.94 1.80
N GLY A 44 20.41 8.69 2.99
CA GLY A 44 20.60 9.70 4.02
C GLY A 44 21.60 9.26 5.07
N ASP A 45 21.86 10.13 6.06
CA ASP A 45 22.75 9.81 7.16
C ASP A 45 22.13 8.85 8.18
N SER A 46 20.82 8.63 8.08
CA SER A 46 20.04 7.69 8.87
C SER A 46 18.90 7.10 8.06
N ASP A 47 18.34 5.98 8.54
CA ASP A 47 17.14 5.39 7.96
C ASP A 47 15.97 6.37 7.96
N ALA A 48 15.78 7.11 9.06
CA ALA A 48 14.72 8.12 9.17
C ALA A 48 14.86 9.21 8.11
N GLU A 49 16.07 9.68 7.84
CA GLU A 49 16.32 10.68 6.80
C GLU A 49 16.09 10.11 5.40
N ALA A 50 16.55 8.89 5.13
CA ALA A 50 16.32 8.22 3.86
C ALA A 50 14.81 8.04 3.58
N ILE A 51 14.04 7.60 4.58
CA ILE A 51 12.58 7.47 4.52
C ILE A 51 11.93 8.81 4.20
N ARG A 52 12.27 9.85 4.96
CA ARG A 52 11.71 11.19 4.76
C ARG A 52 11.96 11.71 3.34
N ARG A 53 13.18 11.59 2.86
CA ARG A 53 13.58 12.05 1.52
C ARG A 53 12.87 11.26 0.41
N ALA A 54 12.80 9.93 0.54
CA ALA A 54 12.12 9.08 -0.44
C ALA A 54 10.63 9.39 -0.52
N LEU A 55 9.95 9.53 0.63
CA LEU A 55 8.52 9.88 0.67
C LEU A 55 8.26 11.28 0.12
N GLN A 56 9.09 12.25 0.45
CA GLN A 56 8.95 13.62 -0.05
C GLN A 56 9.10 13.68 -1.58
N SER A 57 10.12 13.04 -2.12
CA SER A 57 10.35 12.97 -3.56
C SER A 57 9.23 12.24 -4.28
N CYS A 58 8.82 11.09 -3.76
CA CYS A 58 7.72 10.30 -4.33
C CYS A 58 6.40 11.08 -4.28
N GLY A 59 6.06 11.71 -3.16
CA GLY A 59 4.85 12.51 -3.03
C GLY A 59 4.81 13.71 -3.97
N HIS A 60 5.95 14.35 -4.19
CA HIS A 60 6.07 15.45 -5.16
C HIS A 60 5.81 14.96 -6.59
N LEU A 61 6.37 13.80 -6.97
CA LEU A 61 6.20 13.23 -8.29
C LEU A 61 4.78 12.69 -8.55
N SER A 62 4.19 12.04 -7.56
CA SER A 62 2.86 11.42 -7.71
C SER A 62 1.70 12.38 -7.47
N GLY A 63 1.94 13.47 -6.75
CA GLY A 63 0.88 14.37 -6.28
C GLY A 63 -0.01 13.77 -5.18
N ARG A 64 0.31 12.59 -4.67
CA ARG A 64 -0.43 11.85 -3.64
C ARG A 64 0.53 11.16 -2.67
N PRO A 65 0.04 10.76 -1.48
CA PRO A 65 0.86 10.03 -0.52
C PRO A 65 1.45 8.75 -1.10
N CYS A 66 2.73 8.52 -0.82
CA CYS A 66 3.45 7.30 -1.12
C CYS A 66 3.67 6.47 0.15
N PHE A 67 4.12 5.24 -0.02
CA PHE A 67 4.54 4.40 1.10
C PHE A 67 5.96 3.88 0.88
N ILE A 68 6.65 3.52 1.97
CA ILE A 68 7.97 2.90 1.89
C ILE A 68 7.80 1.40 1.62
N TYR A 69 8.27 0.98 0.45
CA TYR A 69 8.29 -0.41 0.04
C TYR A 69 9.47 -1.17 0.63
N ALA A 70 10.65 -0.55 0.61
CA ALA A 70 11.88 -1.18 1.09
C ALA A 70 12.74 -0.20 1.89
N LEU A 71 13.46 -0.75 2.85
CA LEU A 71 14.46 -0.04 3.65
C LEU A 71 15.75 -0.88 3.68
N GLY A 72 16.88 -0.28 3.26
CA GLY A 72 18.09 -1.03 3.08
C GLY A 72 17.90 -2.19 2.10
N ASP A 73 18.24 -3.40 2.50
CA ASP A 73 18.12 -4.60 1.67
C ASP A 73 16.80 -5.38 1.86
N GLN A 74 15.86 -4.82 2.62
CA GLN A 74 14.66 -5.54 3.03
C GLN A 74 13.38 -4.89 2.56
N VAL A 75 12.43 -5.73 2.12
CA VAL A 75 11.06 -5.33 1.82
C VAL A 75 10.29 -5.17 3.14
N LEU A 76 9.63 -4.02 3.32
CA LEU A 76 8.81 -3.74 4.51
C LEU A 76 7.33 -4.08 4.30
N VAL A 77 6.88 -4.20 3.07
CA VAL A 77 5.48 -4.35 2.70
C VAL A 77 5.17 -5.80 2.36
N ARG A 78 4.01 -6.27 2.79
CA ARG A 78 3.49 -7.58 2.41
C ARG A 78 2.71 -7.46 1.11
N VAL A 79 3.21 -8.09 0.04
CA VAL A 79 2.55 -8.07 -1.26
C VAL A 79 1.44 -9.12 -1.31
N PRO A 80 0.22 -8.75 -1.72
CA PRO A 80 -0.87 -9.71 -1.86
C PRO A 80 -0.53 -10.85 -2.82
N GLN A 81 -0.97 -12.06 -2.50
CA GLN A 81 -0.76 -13.25 -3.33
C GLN A 81 -2.04 -13.65 -4.10
N LYS A 82 -3.21 -13.39 -3.52
CA LYS A 82 -4.51 -13.77 -4.09
C LYS A 82 -5.16 -12.64 -4.88
N PHE A 83 -4.69 -11.44 -4.71
CA PHE A 83 -5.13 -10.25 -5.43
C PHE A 83 -3.96 -9.63 -6.16
N ARG A 84 -4.23 -9.06 -7.33
CA ARG A 84 -3.21 -8.38 -8.13
C ARG A 84 -3.16 -6.90 -7.75
N PRO A 85 -2.00 -6.39 -7.31
CA PRO A 85 -1.81 -4.95 -7.17
C PRO A 85 -2.01 -4.25 -8.51
N ALA A 86 -2.96 -3.31 -8.55
CA ALA A 86 -3.24 -2.50 -9.74
C ALA A 86 -2.63 -1.11 -9.64
N ASP A 87 -2.62 -0.55 -8.43
CA ASP A 87 -2.03 0.76 -8.12
C ASP A 87 -1.86 0.88 -6.60
N VAL A 88 -1.34 2.00 -6.15
CA VAL A 88 -1.32 2.35 -4.73
C VAL A 88 -2.71 2.84 -4.32
N PHE A 89 -3.22 2.30 -3.22
CA PHE A 89 -4.49 2.74 -2.66
C PHE A 89 -4.36 4.15 -2.04
N THR A 90 -5.35 4.99 -2.32
CA THR A 90 -5.56 6.26 -1.62
C THR A 90 -7.04 6.40 -1.25
N PRO A 91 -7.40 7.15 -0.18
CA PRO A 91 -8.80 7.35 0.20
C PRO A 91 -9.69 7.91 -0.92
N GLN A 92 -9.10 8.60 -1.89
CA GLN A 92 -9.82 9.12 -3.06
C GLN A 92 -10.32 8.02 -4.02
N ASP A 93 -9.83 6.79 -3.88
CA ASP A 93 -10.31 5.64 -4.65
C ASP A 93 -11.66 5.10 -4.15
N LEU A 94 -12.06 5.51 -2.95
CA LEU A 94 -13.33 5.12 -2.36
C LEU A 94 -14.45 6.05 -2.83
N PRO A 95 -15.71 5.55 -2.88
CA PRO A 95 -16.86 6.40 -3.20
C PRO A 95 -17.07 7.48 -2.15
N ASP A 96 -18.05 8.34 -2.34
CA ASP A 96 -18.39 9.43 -1.43
C ASP A 96 -18.43 8.96 0.03
N LEU A 97 -17.45 9.41 0.80
CA LEU A 97 -17.29 9.01 2.19
C LEU A 97 -17.91 10.03 3.13
N THR A 98 -18.57 9.54 4.18
CA THR A 98 -18.87 10.36 5.35
C THR A 98 -17.56 10.81 6.01
N PRO A 99 -17.56 11.87 6.85
CA PRO A 99 -16.36 12.27 7.59
C PRO A 99 -15.74 11.13 8.42
N ALA A 100 -16.56 10.31 9.07
CA ALA A 100 -16.10 9.16 9.85
C ALA A 100 -15.44 8.07 8.98
N GLN A 101 -16.02 7.79 7.80
CA GLN A 101 -15.45 6.85 6.84
C GLN A 101 -14.13 7.36 6.25
N ARG A 102 -14.04 8.65 5.98
CA ARG A 102 -12.80 9.29 5.50
C ARG A 102 -11.69 9.16 6.53
N GLU A 103 -11.99 9.45 7.77
CA GLU A 103 -11.03 9.30 8.87
C GLU A 103 -10.58 7.84 9.03
N ALA A 104 -11.49 6.88 8.92
CA ALA A 104 -11.15 5.46 8.94
C ALA A 104 -10.25 5.06 7.77
N ALA A 105 -10.51 5.56 6.57
CA ALA A 105 -9.69 5.32 5.39
C ALA A 105 -8.28 5.94 5.52
N GLU A 106 -8.17 7.10 6.16
CA GLU A 106 -6.87 7.71 6.44
C GLU A 106 -6.08 6.91 7.49
N ARG A 107 -6.74 6.44 8.54
CA ARG A 107 -6.11 5.53 9.53
C ARG A 107 -5.62 4.23 8.88
N TYR A 108 -6.34 3.74 7.88
CA TYR A 108 -5.94 2.55 7.14
C TYR A 108 -4.57 2.68 6.48
N LEU A 109 -4.19 3.86 6.00
CA LEU A 109 -2.90 4.10 5.33
C LEU A 109 -1.70 3.80 6.22
N VAL A 110 -1.84 3.93 7.54
CA VAL A 110 -0.77 3.73 8.53
C VAL A 110 -1.02 2.51 9.42
N ALA A 111 -2.06 1.73 9.14
CA ALA A 111 -2.40 0.57 9.93
C ALA A 111 -1.48 -0.62 9.63
N ASP A 112 -1.48 -1.58 10.55
CA ASP A 112 -0.66 -2.79 10.42
C ASP A 112 -1.26 -3.79 9.43
N ASP A 113 -0.37 -4.44 8.68
CA ASP A 113 -0.73 -5.56 7.81
C ASP A 113 -0.96 -6.84 8.65
N TRP A 114 -1.74 -7.76 8.22
CA TRP A 114 -2.54 -7.70 6.98
C TRP A 114 -3.75 -6.81 7.14
N ARG A 115 -4.01 -5.99 6.17
CA ARG A 115 -5.16 -5.09 6.16
C ARG A 115 -5.87 -5.15 4.82
N ALA A 116 -7.18 -4.87 4.82
CA ALA A 116 -7.99 -4.86 3.61
C ALA A 116 -9.16 -3.89 3.73
N ILE A 117 -9.64 -3.41 2.60
CA ILE A 117 -10.88 -2.63 2.48
C ILE A 117 -11.80 -3.32 1.48
N ALA A 118 -13.05 -3.51 1.88
CA ALA A 118 -14.14 -3.91 1.00
C ALA A 118 -15.11 -2.74 0.79
N VAL A 119 -15.64 -2.63 -0.41
CA VAL A 119 -16.59 -1.59 -0.82
C VAL A 119 -17.83 -2.24 -1.41
N ALA A 120 -18.98 -1.76 -1.00
CA ALA A 120 -20.26 -2.19 -1.53
C ALA A 120 -20.73 -1.28 -2.67
N ARG A 121 -21.61 -1.81 -3.51
CA ARG A 121 -22.23 -1.04 -4.60
C ARG A 121 -22.98 0.20 -4.08
N ASN A 122 -23.56 0.15 -2.89
CA ASN A 122 -24.24 1.28 -2.24
C ASN A 122 -23.31 2.22 -1.45
N GLY A 123 -22.00 2.10 -1.61
CA GLY A 123 -21.00 2.98 -0.99
C GLY A 123 -20.64 2.64 0.45
N ARG A 124 -21.20 1.58 1.04
CA ARG A 124 -20.79 1.10 2.37
C ARG A 124 -19.39 0.50 2.28
N ILE A 125 -18.62 0.62 3.36
CA ILE A 125 -17.26 0.10 3.42
C ILE A 125 -17.06 -0.78 4.64
N GLY A 126 -16.13 -1.71 4.52
CA GLY A 126 -15.63 -2.51 5.63
C GLY A 126 -14.11 -2.49 5.63
N ILE A 127 -13.51 -2.38 6.79
CA ILE A 127 -12.06 -2.27 6.97
C ILE A 127 -11.58 -3.32 7.96
N ALA A 128 -10.46 -3.96 7.63
CA ALA A 128 -9.72 -4.84 8.53
C ALA A 128 -8.27 -4.38 8.60
N SER A 129 -7.64 -4.53 9.76
CA SER A 129 -6.21 -4.28 9.94
C SER A 129 -5.63 -5.19 11.02
N GLY A 130 -4.31 -5.36 11.02
CA GLY A 130 -3.62 -6.19 11.99
C GLY A 130 -4.05 -7.66 11.98
N SER A 131 -4.52 -8.18 10.85
CA SER A 131 -5.01 -9.55 10.72
C SER A 131 -3.85 -10.54 10.55
N ALA A 132 -4.10 -11.80 10.89
CA ALA A 132 -3.07 -12.84 10.87
C ALA A 132 -2.62 -13.25 9.46
N SER A 133 -3.48 -13.04 8.45
CA SER A 133 -3.23 -13.42 7.06
C SER A 133 -3.99 -12.52 6.08
N GLU A 134 -3.60 -12.58 4.81
CA GLU A 134 -4.35 -11.93 3.73
C GLU A 134 -5.82 -12.38 3.70
N ASP A 135 -6.05 -13.68 3.80
CA ASP A 135 -7.40 -14.24 3.81
C ASP A 135 -8.23 -13.73 4.99
N ALA A 136 -7.65 -13.69 6.18
CA ALA A 136 -8.33 -13.20 7.37
C ALA A 136 -8.70 -11.71 7.22
N ALA A 137 -7.80 -10.88 6.70
CA ALA A 137 -8.09 -9.46 6.46
C ALA A 137 -9.22 -9.28 5.46
N VAL A 138 -9.18 -10.00 4.36
CA VAL A 138 -10.21 -9.97 3.31
C VAL A 138 -11.57 -10.40 3.86
N GLU A 139 -11.62 -11.51 4.59
CA GLU A 139 -12.85 -12.02 5.19
C GLU A 139 -13.46 -11.03 6.17
N ILE A 140 -12.65 -10.44 7.05
CA ILE A 140 -13.11 -9.44 8.01
C ILE A 140 -13.62 -8.19 7.29
N ALA A 141 -12.90 -7.68 6.30
CA ALA A 141 -13.33 -6.51 5.54
C ALA A 141 -14.67 -6.73 4.83
N LEU A 142 -14.87 -7.87 4.19
CA LEU A 142 -16.13 -8.24 3.55
C LEU A 142 -17.27 -8.35 4.57
N ARG A 143 -17.02 -8.96 5.71
CA ARG A 143 -18.01 -9.11 6.79
C ARG A 143 -18.40 -7.75 7.36
N GLU A 144 -17.44 -6.87 7.63
CA GLU A 144 -17.72 -5.52 8.16
C GLU A 144 -18.47 -4.66 7.14
N CYS A 145 -18.17 -4.79 5.86
CA CYS A 145 -18.92 -4.15 4.78
C CYS A 145 -20.40 -4.61 4.79
N ALA A 146 -20.64 -5.91 4.90
CA ALA A 146 -22.00 -6.45 4.98
C ALA A 146 -22.73 -5.99 6.25
N ARG A 147 -22.05 -5.97 7.39
CA ARG A 147 -22.61 -5.46 8.66
C ARG A 147 -23.00 -3.99 8.60
N ALA A 148 -22.25 -3.19 7.85
CA ALA A 148 -22.59 -1.80 7.60
C ALA A 148 -23.80 -1.60 6.67
N GLY A 149 -24.41 -2.68 6.21
CA GLY A 149 -25.53 -2.66 5.27
C GLY A 149 -25.08 -2.63 3.81
N GLY A 150 -23.85 -3.03 3.51
CA GLY A 150 -23.32 -3.10 2.16
C GLY A 150 -24.01 -4.20 1.34
N SER A 151 -24.33 -3.89 0.09
CA SER A 151 -24.78 -4.84 -0.91
C SER A 151 -23.66 -5.12 -1.91
N GLU A 152 -23.47 -6.39 -2.26
CA GLU A 152 -22.44 -6.81 -3.22
C GLU A 152 -21.04 -6.26 -2.84
N CYS A 153 -20.62 -6.52 -1.60
CA CYS A 153 -19.31 -6.10 -1.14
C CYS A 153 -18.18 -6.80 -1.90
N ALA A 154 -17.20 -6.03 -2.34
CA ALA A 154 -16.02 -6.53 -3.05
C ALA A 154 -14.75 -5.90 -2.48
N VAL A 155 -13.66 -6.65 -2.47
CA VAL A 155 -12.36 -6.17 -2.01
C VAL A 155 -11.82 -5.12 -2.98
N SER A 156 -11.45 -3.97 -2.45
CA SER A 156 -10.90 -2.83 -3.20
C SER A 156 -9.43 -2.60 -2.91
N ALA A 157 -8.98 -2.84 -1.67
CA ALA A 157 -7.60 -2.69 -1.28
C ALA A 157 -7.14 -3.84 -0.39
N VAL A 158 -5.88 -4.25 -0.56
CA VAL A 158 -5.17 -5.18 0.33
C VAL A 158 -3.79 -4.60 0.60
N GLY A 159 -3.44 -4.46 1.88
CA GLY A 159 -2.25 -3.71 2.25
C GLY A 159 -2.29 -2.29 1.71
N PRO A 160 -1.18 -1.73 1.23
CA PRO A 160 -1.15 -0.40 0.63
C PRO A 160 -1.63 -0.36 -0.83
N PHE A 161 -2.11 -1.47 -1.38
CA PHE A 161 -2.43 -1.60 -2.80
C PHE A 161 -3.92 -1.55 -3.08
N LEU A 162 -4.28 -0.78 -4.10
CA LEU A 162 -5.52 -0.96 -4.84
C LEU A 162 -5.39 -2.27 -5.63
N VAL A 163 -6.39 -3.14 -5.54
CA VAL A 163 -6.27 -4.48 -6.11
C VAL A 163 -7.39 -4.82 -7.08
N THR A 164 -7.08 -5.78 -7.95
CA THR A 164 -8.06 -6.46 -8.80
C THR A 164 -8.02 -7.96 -8.50
N ARG A 165 -9.12 -8.67 -8.75
CA ARG A 165 -9.12 -10.13 -8.67
C ARG A 165 -8.20 -10.73 -9.73
N ASN A 166 -7.46 -11.76 -9.31
CA ASN A 166 -6.73 -12.62 -10.24
C ASN A 166 -7.68 -13.50 -11.05
#